data_f525a3bcfec8b67af156e1591208e027
#
_entry.id   f525a3bcfec8b67af156e1591208e027
#
_cell.length_a   1.000
_cell.length_b   1.000
_cell.length_c   1.000
_cell.angle_alpha   90.00
_cell.angle_beta   90.00
_cell.angle_gamma   90.00
#
_symmetry.space_group_name_H-M   'P 1'
#
loop_
_entity.id
_entity.type
_entity.pdbx_description
1 polymer ?
#
loop_
_entity_poly.entity_id
_entity_poly.type
_entity_poly.pdbx_seq_one_letter_code
_entity_poly.pdbx_strand_id
1 'polypeptide(L)'
;GRKVGAISLAACFSLYATKNVAAGEGGMVTTDDDEVAAALRNLRLMRRGEGSLYDVTVAGFKANLSDVLAAIALVQLGKIEEHAAIRRRHVAAYDAAVAELPGIEPLARDPRDHHALHLYVVRIDAGGAGADRDAYQRALREQNIGTSIHFLPVHRLTYYRERFLDQPRLPVAERAGDEVLSLPLSPAHSDADVEDAIDALRRVHARFTGA
;
A
#
# COMPACT_ATOMS: atom_id res chain seq x y z
N GLY A 1 4.79 -7.14 -20.21
CA GLY A 1 3.44 -6.92 -20.22
C GLY A 1 2.50 -7.97 -19.63
N ARG A 2 2.86 -8.70 -18.54
CA ARG A 2 1.92 -9.60 -17.84
C ARG A 2 1.25 -8.88 -16.66
N LYS A 3 -0.05 -9.13 -16.45
CA LYS A 3 -0.78 -8.59 -15.29
C LYS A 3 -0.35 -9.31 -14.01
N VAL A 4 -0.19 -8.57 -12.92
CA VAL A 4 -0.10 -9.14 -11.57
C VAL A 4 -1.34 -9.98 -11.31
N GLY A 5 -1.15 -11.19 -10.79
CA GLY A 5 -2.23 -12.18 -10.66
C GLY A 5 -2.21 -13.28 -11.73
N ALA A 6 -1.41 -13.11 -12.81
CA ALA A 6 -1.21 -14.12 -13.86
C ALA A 6 0.28 -14.52 -14.02
N ILE A 7 1.09 -14.35 -12.98
CA ILE A 7 2.55 -14.60 -13.03
C ILE A 7 2.91 -15.84 -12.21
N SER A 8 2.38 -15.96 -11.01
CA SER A 8 2.63 -17.04 -10.05
C SER A 8 1.50 -18.06 -10.05
N LEU A 9 1.69 -19.21 -9.38
CA LEU A 9 0.68 -20.25 -9.20
C LEU A 9 -0.65 -19.68 -8.69
N ALA A 10 -0.59 -18.74 -7.75
CA ALA A 10 -1.74 -17.98 -7.26
C ALA A 10 -1.31 -16.59 -6.83
N ALA A 11 -2.22 -15.62 -6.88
CA ALA A 11 -2.00 -14.28 -6.37
C ALA A 11 -3.15 -13.85 -5.47
N CYS A 12 -2.80 -13.24 -4.31
CA CYS A 12 -3.75 -12.77 -3.32
C CYS A 12 -3.88 -11.25 -3.40
N PHE A 13 -5.10 -10.76 -3.46
CA PHE A 13 -5.44 -9.33 -3.48
C PHE A 13 -6.23 -8.97 -2.23
N SER A 14 -5.84 -7.88 -1.57
CA SER A 14 -6.59 -7.32 -0.45
C SER A 14 -7.68 -6.38 -0.97
N LEU A 15 -8.88 -6.49 -0.40
CA LEU A 15 -10.00 -5.57 -0.62
C LEU A 15 -10.26 -4.70 0.62
N TYR A 16 -9.27 -4.60 1.52
CA TYR A 16 -9.36 -3.75 2.72
C TYR A 16 -9.63 -2.28 2.34
N ALA A 17 -10.24 -1.55 3.26
CA ALA A 17 -10.76 -0.19 3.05
C ALA A 17 -9.75 0.81 2.46
N THR A 18 -8.44 0.63 2.68
CA THR A 18 -7.39 1.52 2.15
C THR A 18 -6.88 1.15 0.76
N LYS A 19 -7.33 0.02 0.18
CA LYS A 19 -6.81 -0.47 -1.10
C LYS A 19 -7.42 0.24 -2.30
N ASN A 20 -6.75 0.13 -3.47
CA ASN A 20 -7.23 0.77 -4.70
C ASN A 20 -8.60 0.25 -5.15
N VAL A 21 -8.89 -1.04 -4.89
CA VAL A 21 -10.23 -1.62 -4.95
C VAL A 21 -10.60 -1.98 -3.52
N ALA A 22 -11.47 -1.22 -2.90
CA ALA A 22 -11.82 -1.34 -1.49
C ALA A 22 -13.27 -1.79 -1.31
N ALA A 23 -13.48 -2.79 -0.46
CA ALA A 23 -14.80 -3.25 -0.06
C ALA A 23 -15.05 -3.14 1.46
N GLY A 24 -14.15 -2.47 2.18
CA GLY A 24 -14.12 -2.45 3.65
C GLY A 24 -13.24 -3.57 4.19
N GLU A 25 -13.68 -4.80 4.10
CA GLU A 25 -12.90 -6.00 4.42
C GLU A 25 -13.03 -7.03 3.29
N GLY A 26 -12.02 -7.85 3.10
CA GLY A 26 -12.07 -8.95 2.15
C GLY A 26 -10.77 -9.16 1.38
N GLY A 27 -10.81 -10.18 0.52
CA GLY A 27 -9.71 -10.54 -0.35
C GLY A 27 -10.20 -11.35 -1.55
N MET A 28 -9.34 -11.44 -2.54
CA MET A 28 -9.54 -12.25 -3.73
C MET A 28 -8.27 -13.03 -4.04
N VAL A 29 -8.42 -14.24 -4.51
CA VAL A 29 -7.31 -15.05 -5.04
C VAL A 29 -7.57 -15.34 -6.50
N THR A 30 -6.56 -15.15 -7.35
CA THR A 30 -6.58 -15.55 -8.76
C THR A 30 -5.58 -16.69 -8.99
N THR A 31 -5.96 -17.65 -9.83
CA THR A 31 -5.11 -18.77 -10.26
C THR A 31 -5.62 -19.31 -11.60
N ASP A 32 -4.72 -19.82 -12.42
CA ASP A 32 -5.03 -20.57 -13.63
C ASP A 32 -4.97 -22.10 -13.40
N ASP A 33 -4.73 -22.54 -12.15
CA ASP A 33 -4.64 -23.95 -11.74
C ASP A 33 -5.97 -24.40 -11.14
N ASP A 34 -6.61 -25.38 -11.77
CA ASP A 34 -7.91 -25.90 -11.35
C ASP A 34 -7.89 -26.61 -10.01
N GLU A 35 -6.78 -27.30 -9.65
CA GLU A 35 -6.63 -27.96 -8.34
C GLU A 35 -6.53 -26.94 -7.23
N VAL A 36 -5.73 -25.87 -7.44
CA VAL A 36 -5.63 -24.75 -6.50
C VAL A 36 -6.99 -24.05 -6.37
N ALA A 37 -7.69 -23.82 -7.47
CA ALA A 37 -9.01 -23.19 -7.43
C ALA A 37 -10.04 -24.05 -6.66
N ALA A 38 -10.02 -25.37 -6.83
CA ALA A 38 -10.87 -26.29 -6.10
C ALA A 38 -10.53 -26.31 -4.60
N ALA A 39 -9.25 -26.38 -4.26
CA ALA A 39 -8.78 -26.35 -2.87
C ALA A 39 -9.21 -25.04 -2.17
N LEU A 40 -9.04 -23.88 -2.83
CA LEU A 40 -9.44 -22.59 -2.28
C LEU A 40 -10.95 -22.48 -2.04
N ARG A 41 -11.79 -23.02 -2.95
CA ARG A 41 -13.24 -23.05 -2.76
C ARG A 41 -13.64 -23.88 -1.54
N ASN A 42 -12.94 -24.98 -1.27
CA ASN A 42 -13.16 -25.81 -0.09
C ASN A 42 -12.68 -25.14 1.19
N LEU A 43 -11.46 -24.57 1.15
CA LEU A 43 -10.84 -23.94 2.32
C LEU A 43 -11.58 -22.67 2.78
N ARG A 44 -12.08 -21.84 1.86
CA ARG A 44 -12.73 -20.57 2.22
C ARG A 44 -14.08 -20.71 2.90
N LEU A 45 -14.77 -21.84 2.68
CA LEU A 45 -16.10 -22.06 3.22
C LEU A 45 -16.34 -23.58 3.37
N MET A 46 -15.76 -24.22 4.34
CA MET A 46 -16.00 -25.62 4.72
C MET A 46 -17.00 -26.33 3.78
N ARG A 47 -16.54 -26.66 2.55
CA ARG A 47 -17.43 -27.16 1.50
C ARG A 47 -17.94 -28.55 1.86
N ARG A 48 -19.22 -28.75 1.66
CA ARG A 48 -19.93 -30.00 1.85
C ARG A 48 -19.53 -31.00 0.76
N GLY A 49 -19.30 -32.27 1.14
CA GLY A 49 -19.02 -33.34 0.19
C GLY A 49 -20.17 -33.57 -0.81
N GLU A 50 -19.87 -34.21 -1.92
CA GLU A 50 -20.89 -34.64 -2.88
C GLU A 50 -21.83 -35.63 -2.16
N GLY A 51 -23.14 -35.33 -2.20
CA GLY A 51 -24.19 -36.24 -1.65
C GLY A 51 -24.58 -35.96 -0.20
N SER A 52 -23.92 -35.08 0.55
CA SER A 52 -24.34 -34.71 1.90
C SER A 52 -24.28 -33.18 2.13
N LEU A 53 -25.35 -32.65 2.71
CA LEU A 53 -25.42 -31.22 3.06
C LEU A 53 -24.52 -30.84 4.26
N TYR A 54 -24.01 -31.84 5.00
CA TYR A 54 -23.31 -31.65 6.27
C TYR A 54 -21.94 -32.34 6.34
N ASP A 55 -21.50 -32.98 5.25
CA ASP A 55 -20.22 -33.65 5.19
C ASP A 55 -19.10 -32.62 4.82
N VAL A 56 -18.01 -32.65 5.56
CA VAL A 56 -16.84 -31.77 5.38
C VAL A 56 -15.64 -32.65 5.07
N THR A 57 -15.16 -32.55 3.82
CA THR A 57 -14.04 -33.35 3.34
C THR A 57 -12.67 -32.76 3.68
N VAL A 58 -12.60 -31.48 4.01
CA VAL A 58 -11.35 -30.76 4.33
C VAL A 58 -11.63 -29.78 5.47
N ALA A 59 -10.73 -29.74 6.45
CA ALA A 59 -10.75 -28.72 7.50
C ALA A 59 -10.45 -27.35 6.88
N GLY A 60 -11.47 -26.52 6.76
CA GLY A 60 -11.39 -25.20 6.14
C GLY A 60 -11.67 -24.07 7.14
N PHE A 61 -11.83 -22.88 6.59
CA PHE A 61 -12.07 -21.65 7.33
C PHE A 61 -13.46 -21.09 7.01
N LYS A 62 -13.95 -20.20 7.85
CA LYS A 62 -15.08 -19.32 7.54
C LYS A 62 -14.52 -18.00 6.98
N ALA A 63 -14.11 -18.01 5.70
CA ALA A 63 -13.45 -16.91 5.03
C ALA A 63 -14.11 -16.53 3.68
N ASN A 64 -15.41 -16.78 3.54
CA ASN A 64 -16.16 -16.32 2.37
C ASN A 64 -16.44 -14.82 2.45
N LEU A 65 -16.28 -14.13 1.32
CA LEU A 65 -16.73 -12.76 1.17
C LEU A 65 -18.28 -12.73 1.23
N SER A 66 -18.87 -11.77 1.94
CA SER A 66 -20.32 -11.58 1.92
C SER A 66 -20.77 -10.93 0.61
N ASP A 67 -22.01 -11.19 0.18
CA ASP A 67 -22.55 -10.63 -1.05
C ASP A 67 -22.63 -9.10 -1.01
N VAL A 68 -22.84 -8.51 0.18
CA VAL A 68 -22.82 -7.05 0.37
C VAL A 68 -21.44 -6.47 0.05
N LEU A 69 -20.36 -7.05 0.59
CA LEU A 69 -19.00 -6.59 0.32
C LEU A 69 -18.58 -6.92 -1.12
N ALA A 70 -19.04 -8.04 -1.68
CA ALA A 70 -18.81 -8.38 -3.09
C ALA A 70 -19.45 -7.37 -4.03
N ALA A 71 -20.66 -6.91 -3.75
CA ALA A 71 -21.34 -5.88 -4.54
C ALA A 71 -20.57 -4.54 -4.50
N ILE A 72 -20.06 -4.14 -3.32
CA ILE A 72 -19.20 -2.96 -3.19
C ILE A 72 -17.93 -3.13 -4.02
N ALA A 73 -17.26 -4.29 -3.91
CA ALA A 73 -16.04 -4.58 -4.65
C ALA A 73 -16.24 -4.51 -6.17
N LEU A 74 -17.36 -5.01 -6.69
CA LEU A 74 -17.69 -4.96 -8.12
C LEU A 74 -17.84 -3.51 -8.62
N VAL A 75 -18.52 -2.65 -7.85
CA VAL A 75 -18.65 -1.23 -8.18
C VAL A 75 -17.29 -0.54 -8.16
N GLN A 76 -16.46 -0.81 -7.17
CA GLN A 76 -15.11 -0.23 -7.07
C GLN A 76 -14.18 -0.73 -8.18
N LEU A 77 -14.27 -2.00 -8.54
CA LEU A 77 -13.49 -2.55 -9.65
C LEU A 77 -13.85 -1.86 -10.99
N GLY A 78 -15.11 -1.53 -11.20
CA GLY A 78 -15.55 -0.77 -12.38
C GLY A 78 -14.94 0.64 -12.50
N LYS A 79 -14.48 1.22 -11.39
CA LYS A 79 -13.87 2.57 -11.33
C LYS A 79 -12.34 2.55 -11.38
N ILE A 80 -11.70 1.38 -11.48
CA ILE A 80 -10.25 1.26 -11.25
C ILE A 80 -9.42 2.09 -12.22
N GLU A 81 -9.80 2.17 -13.49
CA GLU A 81 -9.06 2.92 -14.51
C GLU A 81 -9.21 4.44 -14.31
N GLU A 82 -10.39 4.91 -13.95
CA GLU A 82 -10.63 6.31 -13.59
C GLU A 82 -9.78 6.71 -12.39
N HIS A 83 -9.85 5.92 -11.31
CA HIS A 83 -9.06 6.14 -10.10
C HIS A 83 -7.56 6.07 -10.35
N ALA A 84 -7.10 5.17 -11.23
CA ALA A 84 -5.71 5.08 -11.63
C ALA A 84 -5.25 6.31 -12.42
N ALA A 85 -6.11 6.87 -13.28
CA ALA A 85 -5.80 8.11 -14.01
C ALA A 85 -5.63 9.31 -13.07
N ILE A 86 -6.52 9.44 -12.07
CA ILE A 86 -6.42 10.49 -11.04
C ILE A 86 -5.11 10.32 -10.26
N ARG A 87 -4.80 9.12 -9.78
CA ARG A 87 -3.56 8.84 -9.05
C ARG A 87 -2.31 9.17 -9.87
N ARG A 88 -2.28 8.84 -11.16
CA ARG A 88 -1.16 9.19 -12.06
C ARG A 88 -0.95 10.69 -12.14
N ARG A 89 -2.02 11.48 -12.23
CA ARG A 89 -1.93 12.95 -12.27
C ARG A 89 -1.38 13.50 -10.96
N HIS A 90 -1.89 13.06 -9.82
CA HIS A 90 -1.40 13.48 -8.50
C HIS A 90 0.06 13.08 -8.26
N VAL A 91 0.45 11.86 -8.65
CA VAL A 91 1.83 11.39 -8.53
C VAL A 91 2.77 12.22 -9.40
N ALA A 92 2.36 12.59 -10.62
CA ALA A 92 3.17 13.47 -11.48
C ALA A 92 3.40 14.85 -10.87
N ALA A 93 2.38 15.42 -10.18
CA ALA A 93 2.53 16.68 -9.46
C ALA A 93 3.51 16.55 -8.27
N TYR A 94 3.39 15.49 -7.49
CA TYR A 94 4.36 15.20 -6.41
C TYR A 94 5.78 14.97 -6.94
N ASP A 95 5.95 14.20 -8.02
CA ASP A 95 7.27 13.93 -8.60
C ASP A 95 7.97 15.23 -9.04
N ALA A 96 7.21 16.13 -9.68
CA ALA A 96 7.74 17.44 -10.08
C ALA A 96 8.17 18.29 -8.87
N ALA A 97 7.35 18.31 -7.81
CA ALA A 97 7.66 19.08 -6.60
C ALA A 97 8.84 18.50 -5.83
N VAL A 98 8.88 17.17 -5.66
CA VAL A 98 9.94 16.48 -4.88
C VAL A 98 11.30 16.58 -5.58
N ALA A 99 11.34 16.65 -6.92
CA ALA A 99 12.58 16.83 -7.68
C ALA A 99 13.31 18.17 -7.34
N GLU A 100 12.59 19.14 -6.78
CA GLU A 100 13.14 20.44 -6.35
C GLU A 100 13.60 20.44 -4.87
N LEU A 101 13.43 19.34 -4.12
CA LEU A 101 13.66 19.29 -2.68
C LEU A 101 14.84 18.34 -2.36
N PRO A 102 16.07 18.87 -2.18
CA PRO A 102 17.23 18.04 -1.85
C PRO A 102 17.00 17.15 -0.62
N GLY A 103 17.43 15.90 -0.70
CA GLY A 103 17.26 14.92 0.38
C GLY A 103 15.87 14.31 0.51
N ILE A 104 14.94 14.66 -0.39
CA ILE A 104 13.63 14.01 -0.49
C ILE A 104 13.55 13.31 -1.85
N GLU A 105 13.36 12.00 -1.84
CA GLU A 105 13.37 11.18 -3.06
C GLU A 105 12.14 10.27 -3.12
N PRO A 106 11.41 10.19 -4.24
CA PRO A 106 10.37 9.20 -4.42
C PRO A 106 10.99 7.80 -4.54
N LEU A 107 10.23 6.75 -4.20
CA LEU A 107 10.67 5.38 -4.48
C LEU A 107 10.78 5.15 -5.99
N ALA A 108 11.84 4.44 -6.40
CA ALA A 108 12.07 4.10 -7.79
C ALA A 108 10.90 3.28 -8.36
N ARG A 109 10.48 3.64 -9.57
CA ARG A 109 9.47 2.94 -10.36
C ARG A 109 10.08 2.57 -11.71
N ASP A 110 9.89 1.32 -12.15
CA ASP A 110 10.31 0.93 -13.49
C ASP A 110 9.34 1.55 -14.51
N PRO A 111 9.83 2.35 -15.49
CA PRO A 111 8.97 3.00 -16.48
C PRO A 111 8.27 2.00 -17.42
N ARG A 112 8.72 0.74 -17.43
CA ARG A 112 8.08 -0.35 -18.20
C ARG A 112 6.87 -0.94 -17.48
N ASP A 113 6.69 -0.66 -16.19
CA ASP A 113 5.61 -1.18 -15.37
C ASP A 113 4.39 -0.25 -15.40
N HIS A 114 3.21 -0.87 -15.51
CA HIS A 114 1.95 -0.18 -15.27
C HIS A 114 1.66 -0.19 -13.76
N HIS A 115 2.29 0.74 -13.03
CA HIS A 115 2.23 0.80 -11.57
C HIS A 115 0.85 1.22 -11.07
N ALA A 116 0.32 0.52 -10.07
CA ALA A 116 -1.01 0.79 -9.48
C ALA A 116 -1.08 2.05 -8.61
N LEU A 117 0.07 2.64 -8.24
CA LEU A 117 0.20 3.88 -7.47
C LEU A 117 -0.69 3.88 -6.21
N HIS A 118 -0.61 2.81 -5.44
CA HIS A 118 -1.39 2.68 -4.20
C HIS A 118 -1.00 3.73 -3.16
N LEU A 119 0.29 3.95 -2.98
CA LEU A 119 0.87 4.93 -2.08
C LEU A 119 1.86 5.82 -2.84
N TYR A 120 2.00 7.06 -2.40
CA TYR A 120 3.13 7.91 -2.79
C TYR A 120 4.09 7.99 -1.60
N VAL A 121 5.18 7.24 -1.69
CA VAL A 121 6.17 7.13 -0.62
C VAL A 121 7.43 7.87 -1.05
N VAL A 122 7.91 8.74 -0.18
CA VAL A 122 9.22 9.39 -0.31
C VAL A 122 10.19 8.88 0.75
N ARG A 123 11.46 8.92 0.46
CA ARG A 123 12.55 8.80 1.43
C ARG A 123 13.01 10.19 1.83
N ILE A 124 13.23 10.40 3.11
CA ILE A 124 13.77 11.64 3.66
C ILE A 124 15.15 11.33 4.21
N ASP A 125 16.18 11.71 3.46
CA ASP A 125 17.57 11.66 3.91
C ASP A 125 17.86 12.90 4.74
N ALA A 126 18.04 12.73 6.04
CA ALA A 126 18.26 13.82 6.99
C ALA A 126 19.47 14.71 6.63
N GLY A 127 20.49 14.13 5.98
CA GLY A 127 21.68 14.87 5.57
C GLY A 127 21.40 15.91 4.49
N GLY A 128 20.52 15.57 3.54
CA GLY A 128 20.12 16.47 2.46
C GLY A 128 18.88 17.31 2.80
N ALA A 129 17.95 16.75 3.57
CA ALA A 129 16.66 17.36 3.91
C ALA A 129 16.71 18.27 5.17
N GLY A 130 17.84 18.34 5.87
CA GLY A 130 18.02 19.16 7.05
C GLY A 130 17.37 18.64 8.34
N ALA A 131 16.52 17.60 8.26
CA ALA A 131 15.89 16.96 9.40
C ALA A 131 15.45 15.52 9.03
N ASP A 132 15.21 14.69 10.05
CA ASP A 132 14.76 13.31 9.87
C ASP A 132 13.26 13.21 9.48
N ARG A 133 12.87 12.01 9.06
CA ARG A 133 11.50 11.66 8.68
C ARG A 133 10.48 12.01 9.76
N ASP A 134 10.79 11.77 11.02
CA ASP A 134 9.87 12.01 12.14
C ASP A 134 9.64 13.50 12.39
N ALA A 135 10.68 14.32 12.19
CA ALA A 135 10.56 15.78 12.23
C ALA A 135 9.66 16.29 11.07
N TYR A 136 9.85 15.77 9.85
CA TYR A 136 8.98 16.08 8.72
C TYR A 136 7.52 15.67 8.98
N GLN A 137 7.30 14.47 9.51
CA GLN A 137 5.95 14.01 9.85
C GLN A 137 5.26 14.94 10.84
N ARG A 138 5.96 15.35 11.91
CA ARG A 138 5.42 16.30 12.90
C ARG A 138 5.12 17.67 12.29
N ALA A 139 6.07 18.22 11.52
CA ALA A 139 5.91 19.54 10.92
C ALA A 139 4.79 19.59 9.86
N LEU A 140 4.62 18.54 9.07
CA LEU A 140 3.49 18.40 8.12
C LEU A 140 2.15 18.32 8.87
N ARG A 141 2.11 17.60 9.98
CA ARG A 141 0.90 17.51 10.83
C ARG A 141 0.53 18.87 11.43
N GLU A 142 1.51 19.70 11.82
CA GLU A 142 1.29 21.09 12.26
C GLU A 142 0.63 21.94 11.18
N GLN A 143 0.82 21.59 9.91
CA GLN A 143 0.18 22.22 8.75
C GLN A 143 -1.08 21.48 8.27
N ASN A 144 -1.65 20.61 9.12
CA ASN A 144 -2.85 19.83 8.82
C ASN A 144 -2.68 18.82 7.67
N ILE A 145 -1.45 18.41 7.34
CA ILE A 145 -1.18 17.37 6.36
C ILE A 145 -0.95 16.03 7.05
N GLY A 146 -1.87 15.10 6.83
CA GLY A 146 -1.78 13.73 7.35
C GLY A 146 -0.80 12.88 6.54
N THR A 147 0.18 12.28 7.20
CA THR A 147 1.16 11.38 6.59
C THR A 147 1.23 10.06 7.36
N SER A 148 1.77 9.02 6.74
CA SER A 148 1.86 7.68 7.33
C SER A 148 3.21 7.04 7.06
N ILE A 149 3.56 6.04 7.87
CA ILE A 149 4.79 5.25 7.70
C ILE A 149 4.41 3.85 7.21
N HIS A 150 4.87 3.46 6.02
CA HIS A 150 4.61 2.15 5.42
C HIS A 150 5.94 1.48 4.99
N PHE A 151 6.61 0.71 5.88
CA PHE A 151 6.30 0.42 7.27
C PHE A 151 7.58 0.33 8.09
N LEU A 152 7.49 0.17 9.41
CA LEU A 152 8.66 -0.21 10.20
C LEU A 152 9.12 -1.62 9.81
N PRO A 153 10.43 -1.90 9.74
CA PRO A 153 10.95 -3.22 9.45
C PRO A 153 10.46 -4.27 10.46
N VAL A 154 10.00 -5.41 9.97
CA VAL A 154 9.38 -6.45 10.81
C VAL A 154 10.27 -6.89 11.97
N HIS A 155 11.58 -7.04 11.73
CA HIS A 155 12.54 -7.45 12.76
C HIS A 155 12.72 -6.40 13.89
N ARG A 156 12.30 -5.13 13.69
CA ARG A 156 12.29 -4.08 14.72
C ARG A 156 11.00 -4.04 15.54
N LEU A 157 9.95 -4.75 15.14
CA LEU A 157 8.71 -4.82 15.91
C LEU A 157 8.94 -5.62 17.20
N THR A 158 8.34 -5.18 18.31
CA THR A 158 8.58 -5.71 19.65
C THR A 158 8.46 -7.21 19.71
N TYR A 159 7.37 -7.79 19.19
CA TYR A 159 7.16 -9.24 19.19
C TYR A 159 8.31 -10.01 18.51
N TYR A 160 8.76 -9.56 17.35
CA TYR A 160 9.82 -10.24 16.60
C TYR A 160 11.18 -10.06 17.26
N ARG A 161 11.46 -8.89 17.79
CA ARG A 161 12.71 -8.59 18.49
C ARG A 161 12.86 -9.41 19.79
N GLU A 162 11.77 -9.64 20.52
CA GLU A 162 11.77 -10.42 21.75
C GLU A 162 11.78 -11.93 21.50
N ARG A 163 11.17 -12.39 20.41
CA ARG A 163 11.06 -13.80 20.08
C ARG A 163 12.27 -14.36 19.32
N PHE A 164 12.93 -13.56 18.55
CA PHE A 164 14.05 -13.97 17.68
C PHE A 164 15.29 -13.14 18.05
N LEU A 165 16.02 -13.61 19.05
CA LEU A 165 17.16 -12.87 19.65
C LEU A 165 18.37 -12.76 18.72
N ASP A 166 18.58 -13.76 17.84
CA ASP A 166 19.71 -13.82 16.90
C ASP A 166 19.35 -13.30 15.51
N GLN A 167 18.67 -12.16 15.42
CA GLN A 167 18.31 -11.58 14.13
C GLN A 167 19.53 -10.95 13.45
N PRO A 168 19.72 -11.20 12.14
CA PRO A 168 20.75 -10.51 11.38
C PRO A 168 20.44 -9.02 11.26
N ARG A 169 21.47 -8.19 11.17
CA ARG A 169 21.31 -6.80 10.79
C ARG A 169 20.87 -6.71 9.33
N LEU A 170 19.88 -5.87 9.06
CA LEU A 170 19.31 -5.63 7.74
C LEU A 170 19.40 -4.13 7.39
N PRO A 171 20.65 -3.63 7.13
CA PRO A 171 20.92 -2.19 7.08
C PRO A 171 20.10 -1.45 6.02
N VAL A 172 19.78 -2.09 4.90
CA VAL A 172 18.93 -1.48 3.85
C VAL A 172 17.49 -1.34 4.33
N ALA A 173 16.92 -2.38 4.94
CA ALA A 173 15.55 -2.34 5.47
C ALA A 173 15.46 -1.39 6.68
N GLU A 174 16.48 -1.37 7.52
CA GLU A 174 16.57 -0.48 8.67
C GLU A 174 16.58 0.98 8.23
N ARG A 175 17.45 1.35 7.30
CA ARG A 175 17.51 2.69 6.71
C ARG A 175 16.20 3.06 6.03
N ALA A 176 15.63 2.18 5.22
CA ALA A 176 14.34 2.44 4.59
C ALA A 176 13.24 2.71 5.64
N GLY A 177 13.19 1.92 6.72
CA GLY A 177 12.23 2.12 7.81
C GLY A 177 12.40 3.45 8.56
N ASP A 178 13.62 3.97 8.61
CA ASP A 178 13.91 5.27 9.24
C ASP A 178 13.61 6.47 8.32
N GLU A 179 13.66 6.28 7.00
CA GLU A 179 13.54 7.34 6.01
C GLU A 179 12.17 7.45 5.32
N VAL A 180 11.37 6.37 5.23
CA VAL A 180 10.14 6.38 4.42
C VAL A 180 9.00 7.17 5.07
N LEU A 181 8.32 8.01 4.26
CA LEU A 181 7.11 8.73 4.61
C LEU A 181 6.12 8.67 3.45
N SER A 182 4.88 8.33 3.72
CA SER A 182 3.81 8.33 2.71
C SER A 182 3.05 9.65 2.77
N LEU A 183 3.04 10.36 1.66
CA LEU A 183 2.24 11.57 1.46
C LEU A 183 0.80 11.21 1.07
N PRO A 184 -0.17 12.12 1.27
CA PRO A 184 -1.57 11.87 0.95
C PRO A 184 -1.75 11.52 -0.53
N LEU A 185 -2.36 10.37 -0.82
CA LEU A 185 -2.69 9.96 -2.19
C LEU A 185 -4.01 9.18 -2.22
N SER A 186 -5.04 9.79 -2.75
CA SER A 186 -6.36 9.18 -2.91
C SER A 186 -7.03 9.72 -4.18
N PRO A 187 -7.84 8.93 -4.90
CA PRO A 187 -8.68 9.46 -5.98
C PRO A 187 -9.79 10.40 -5.49
N ALA A 188 -10.03 10.46 -4.18
CA ALA A 188 -10.98 11.39 -3.57
C ALA A 188 -10.38 12.77 -3.28
N HIS A 189 -9.06 12.93 -3.33
CA HIS A 189 -8.42 14.23 -3.23
C HIS A 189 -8.63 15.02 -4.51
N SER A 190 -8.91 16.30 -4.39
CA SER A 190 -8.86 17.25 -5.50
C SER A 190 -7.41 17.60 -5.86
N ASP A 191 -7.20 18.22 -7.02
CA ASP A 191 -5.88 18.73 -7.39
C ASP A 191 -5.41 19.81 -6.39
N ALA A 192 -6.33 20.62 -5.84
CA ALA A 192 -6.03 21.61 -4.81
C ALA A 192 -5.56 20.98 -3.49
N ASP A 193 -6.15 19.86 -3.05
CA ASP A 193 -5.68 19.15 -1.86
C ASP A 193 -4.24 18.63 -2.03
N VAL A 194 -3.88 18.24 -3.24
CA VAL A 194 -2.51 17.80 -3.57
C VAL A 194 -1.55 19.01 -3.61
N GLU A 195 -1.96 20.14 -4.16
CA GLU A 195 -1.19 21.38 -4.14
C GLU A 195 -0.95 21.87 -2.71
N ASP A 196 -1.96 21.83 -1.84
CA ASP A 196 -1.83 22.17 -0.42
C ASP A 196 -0.79 21.29 0.29
N ALA A 197 -0.79 19.98 -0.01
CA ALA A 197 0.19 19.04 0.55
C ALA A 197 1.61 19.31 0.02
N ILE A 198 1.76 19.66 -1.27
CA ILE A 198 3.03 20.03 -1.89
C ILE A 198 3.56 21.32 -1.27
N ASP A 199 2.74 22.34 -1.14
CA ASP A 199 3.12 23.63 -0.57
C ASP A 199 3.51 23.51 0.91
N ALA A 200 2.79 22.67 1.67
CA ALA A 200 3.18 22.36 3.03
C ALA A 200 4.54 21.66 3.09
N LEU A 201 4.81 20.71 2.18
CA LEU A 201 6.09 20.02 2.10
C LEU A 201 7.22 20.99 1.77
N ARG A 202 7.03 21.91 0.81
CA ARG A 202 7.99 22.97 0.48
C ARG A 202 8.28 23.88 1.67
N ARG A 203 7.25 24.36 2.38
CA ARG A 203 7.43 25.19 3.57
C ARG A 203 8.19 24.47 4.69
N VAL A 204 7.87 23.19 4.92
CA VAL A 204 8.57 22.38 5.92
C VAL A 204 10.03 22.17 5.52
N HIS A 205 10.29 21.89 4.24
CA HIS A 205 11.63 21.73 3.72
C HIS A 205 12.47 23.02 3.86
N ALA A 206 11.93 24.16 3.45
CA ALA A 206 12.59 25.46 3.62
C ALA A 206 12.90 25.77 5.09
N ARG A 207 11.98 25.47 6.01
CA ARG A 207 12.22 25.61 7.48
C ARG A 207 13.41 24.79 7.98
N PHE A 208 13.63 23.59 7.46
CA PHE A 208 14.69 22.71 7.92
C PHE A 208 16.03 22.92 7.22
N THR A 209 16.00 23.39 5.97
CA THR A 209 17.22 23.66 5.19
C THR A 209 17.70 25.12 5.28
N GLY A 210 16.85 26.03 5.75
CA GLY A 210 17.15 27.46 5.79
C GLY A 210 17.10 28.13 4.39
N ALA A 211 16.44 27.47 3.43
CA ALA A 211 16.33 27.96 2.05
C ALA A 211 15.16 28.95 1.87
#